data_414a9eaedd558f4fd019dff6ceea42c2
#
_entry.id   414a9eaedd558f4fd019dff6ceea42c2
#
_cell.length_a   1.000
_cell.length_b   1.000
_cell.length_c   1.000
_cell.angle_alpha   90.00
_cell.angle_beta   90.00
_cell.angle_gamma   90.00
#
_symmetry.space_group_name_H-M   'P 1'
#
loop_
_entity.id
_entity.type
_entity.pdbx_description
1 polymer ?
#
loop_
_entity_poly.entity_id
_entity_poly.type
_entity_poly.pdbx_seq_one_letter_code
_entity_poly.pdbx_strand_id
1 'polypeptide(L)'
;MTDKASIQVTYTDKEIEIQAAVFRRLLAHLDNHKDVQNIDLMITAGFCRNCFSKWTVNEAEKLGVNIDIEKAREQIYGMPYSQWKANHQLPATDEQMAKFNKINNK
;
A
#
# COMPACT_ATOMS: atom_id res chain seq x y z
N MET A 1 10.00 -1.64 -20.58
CA MET A 1 9.75 -2.80 -19.71
C MET A 1 8.26 -2.93 -19.46
N THR A 2 7.71 -4.12 -19.60
CA THR A 2 6.27 -4.34 -19.40
C THR A 2 5.96 -4.42 -17.92
N ASP A 3 4.95 -3.66 -17.48
CA ASP A 3 4.44 -3.72 -16.11
C ASP A 3 3.78 -5.07 -15.88
N LYS A 4 4.13 -5.76 -14.80
CA LYS A 4 3.52 -7.04 -14.43
C LYS A 4 2.00 -6.95 -14.28
N ALA A 5 1.48 -5.80 -13.83
CA ALA A 5 0.04 -5.61 -13.66
C ALA A 5 -0.72 -5.60 -14.98
N SER A 6 -0.04 -5.34 -16.12
CA SER A 6 -0.67 -5.35 -17.44
C SER A 6 -0.45 -6.66 -18.19
N ILE A 7 0.33 -7.60 -17.65
CA ILE A 7 0.53 -8.93 -18.24
C ILE A 7 -0.67 -9.80 -17.87
N GLN A 8 -1.29 -10.38 -18.88
CA GLN A 8 -2.37 -11.33 -18.64
C GLN A 8 -1.79 -12.71 -18.33
N VAL A 9 -1.85 -13.08 -17.06
CA VAL A 9 -1.36 -14.36 -16.55
C VAL A 9 -2.51 -15.08 -15.87
N THR A 10 -2.65 -16.35 -16.18
CA THR A 10 -3.66 -17.20 -15.54
C THR A 10 -3.02 -17.93 -14.35
N TYR A 11 -3.69 -17.88 -13.21
CA TYR A 11 -3.24 -18.52 -11.99
C TYR A 11 -4.23 -19.58 -11.55
N THR A 12 -3.73 -20.66 -10.97
CA THR A 12 -4.58 -21.67 -10.32
C THR A 12 -5.15 -21.09 -9.02
N ASP A 13 -6.20 -21.74 -8.49
CA ASP A 13 -6.79 -21.32 -7.21
C ASP A 13 -5.76 -21.36 -6.07
N LYS A 14 -4.90 -22.37 -6.07
CA LYS A 14 -3.82 -22.47 -5.07
C LYS A 14 -2.82 -21.33 -5.20
N GLU A 15 -2.45 -20.97 -6.41
CA GLU A 15 -1.54 -19.85 -6.64
C GLU A 15 -2.15 -18.53 -6.17
N ILE A 16 -3.44 -18.34 -6.39
CA ILE A 16 -4.15 -17.15 -5.90
C ILE A 16 -4.13 -17.10 -4.37
N GLU A 17 -4.39 -18.23 -3.70
CA GLU A 17 -4.31 -18.32 -2.24
C GLU A 17 -2.91 -18.00 -1.72
N ILE A 18 -1.88 -18.54 -2.38
CA ILE A 18 -0.48 -18.28 -2.02
C ILE A 18 -0.14 -16.79 -2.17
N GLN A 19 -0.55 -16.20 -3.27
CA GLN A 19 -0.30 -14.77 -3.53
C GLN A 19 -1.01 -13.88 -2.50
N ALA A 20 -2.25 -14.24 -2.14
CA ALA A 20 -2.98 -13.52 -1.10
C ALA A 20 -2.27 -13.65 0.25
N ALA A 21 -1.77 -14.84 0.58
CA ALA A 21 -1.02 -15.06 1.82
C ALA A 21 0.28 -14.26 1.86
N VAL A 22 0.98 -14.17 0.74
CA VAL A 22 2.21 -13.36 0.63
C VAL A 22 1.90 -11.88 0.85
N PHE A 23 0.80 -11.39 0.29
CA PHE A 23 0.39 -10.00 0.50
C PHE A 23 0.07 -9.74 1.97
N ARG A 24 -0.66 -10.65 2.62
CA ARG A 24 -0.93 -10.51 4.07
C ARG A 24 0.34 -10.54 4.88
N ARG A 25 1.33 -11.33 4.48
CA ARG A 25 2.65 -11.36 5.13
C ARG A 25 3.38 -10.04 4.96
N LEU A 26 3.28 -9.40 3.80
CA LEU A 26 3.83 -8.06 3.57
C LEU A 26 3.18 -7.03 4.50
N LEU A 27 1.85 -7.07 4.64
CA LEU A 27 1.14 -6.17 5.54
C LEU A 27 1.58 -6.36 6.99
N ALA A 28 1.73 -7.60 7.43
CA ALA A 28 2.22 -7.93 8.79
C ALA A 28 3.66 -7.42 8.98
N HIS A 29 4.50 -7.56 7.97
CA HIS A 29 5.87 -7.07 8.01
C HIS A 29 5.91 -5.55 8.17
N LEU A 30 5.12 -4.82 7.39
CA LEU A 30 5.03 -3.36 7.51
C LEU A 30 4.43 -2.95 8.86
N ASP A 31 3.49 -3.72 9.39
CA ASP A 31 2.90 -3.46 10.70
C ASP A 31 3.93 -3.58 11.83
N ASN A 32 4.93 -4.45 11.67
CA ASN A 32 6.05 -4.56 12.59
C ASN A 32 7.12 -3.48 12.39
N HIS A 33 6.94 -2.61 11.40
CA HIS A 33 7.86 -1.52 11.06
C HIS A 33 7.10 -0.20 10.96
N LYS A 34 6.29 0.12 11.96
CA LYS A 34 5.47 1.35 12.00
C LYS A 34 6.31 2.62 12.05
N ASP A 35 7.57 2.51 12.48
CA ASP A 35 8.54 3.61 12.48
C ASP A 35 8.93 4.03 11.06
N VAL A 36 8.82 3.14 10.07
CA VAL A 36 9.04 3.49 8.67
C VAL A 36 7.83 4.28 8.18
N GLN A 37 8.04 5.54 7.88
CA GLN A 37 6.97 6.45 7.48
C GLN A 37 6.53 6.20 6.04
N ASN A 38 5.29 6.54 5.73
CA ASN A 38 4.78 6.43 4.36
C ASN A 38 5.63 7.24 3.37
N ILE A 39 6.13 8.40 3.79
CA ILE A 39 7.01 9.21 2.93
C ILE A 39 8.32 8.48 2.64
N ASP A 40 8.86 7.71 3.59
CA ASP A 40 10.07 6.90 3.38
C ASP A 40 9.84 5.82 2.32
N LEU A 41 8.68 5.16 2.37
CA LEU A 41 8.30 4.17 1.37
C LEU A 41 8.18 4.81 -0.01
N MET A 42 7.53 5.98 -0.10
CA MET A 42 7.40 6.71 -1.36
C MET A 42 8.75 7.07 -1.95
N ILE A 43 9.68 7.54 -1.12
CA ILE A 43 11.03 7.91 -1.56
C ILE A 43 11.79 6.67 -2.06
N THR A 44 11.70 5.57 -1.33
CA THR A 44 12.49 4.37 -1.59
C THR A 44 11.92 3.53 -2.73
N ALA A 45 10.58 3.35 -2.76
CA ALA A 45 9.95 2.36 -3.63
C ALA A 45 8.81 2.90 -4.50
N GLY A 46 8.45 4.17 -4.34
CA GLY A 46 7.42 4.78 -5.17
C GLY A 46 5.98 4.43 -4.79
N PHE A 47 5.78 3.80 -3.64
CA PHE A 47 4.45 3.53 -3.11
C PHE A 47 4.47 3.65 -1.59
N CYS A 48 3.30 3.73 -0.99
CA CYS A 48 3.16 3.69 0.47
C CYS A 48 1.97 2.82 0.86
N ARG A 49 1.72 2.70 2.16
CA ARG A 49 0.61 1.89 2.68
C ARG A 49 -0.74 2.30 2.10
N ASN A 50 -0.96 3.58 1.89
CA ASN A 50 -2.20 4.09 1.29
C ASN A 50 -2.41 3.61 -0.14
N CYS A 51 -1.35 3.35 -0.89
CA CYS A 51 -1.45 2.83 -2.25
C CYS A 51 -2.13 1.47 -2.27
N PHE A 52 -1.84 0.62 -1.28
CA PHE A 52 -2.50 -0.69 -1.18
C PHE A 52 -4.02 -0.54 -1.05
N SER A 53 -4.47 0.46 -0.30
CA SER A 53 -5.91 0.73 -0.14
C SER A 53 -6.55 1.13 -1.45
N LYS A 54 -5.91 2.02 -2.19
CA LYS A 54 -6.38 2.46 -3.52
C LYS A 54 -6.39 1.31 -4.51
N TRP A 55 -5.33 0.50 -4.52
CA TRP A 55 -5.26 -0.67 -5.38
C TRP A 55 -6.33 -1.70 -5.04
N THR A 56 -6.62 -1.87 -3.75
CA THR A 56 -7.71 -2.76 -3.31
C THR A 56 -9.04 -2.33 -3.90
N VAL A 57 -9.36 -1.04 -3.81
CA VAL A 57 -10.60 -0.51 -4.39
C VAL A 57 -10.64 -0.72 -5.90
N ASN A 58 -9.54 -0.42 -6.58
CA ASN A 58 -9.45 -0.54 -8.04
C ASN A 58 -9.60 -1.99 -8.50
N GLU A 59 -8.92 -2.92 -7.85
CA GLU A 59 -9.01 -4.34 -8.21
C GLU A 59 -10.39 -4.92 -7.88
N ALA A 60 -10.99 -4.48 -6.78
CA ALA A 60 -12.36 -4.88 -6.43
C ALA A 60 -13.37 -4.45 -7.50
N GLU A 61 -13.25 -3.22 -8.02
CA GLU A 61 -14.11 -2.73 -9.10
C GLU A 61 -14.04 -3.60 -10.34
N LYS A 62 -12.86 -4.06 -10.70
CA LYS A 62 -12.66 -4.97 -11.85
C LYS A 62 -13.40 -6.29 -11.67
N LEU A 63 -13.60 -6.71 -10.43
CA LEU A 63 -14.32 -7.94 -10.08
C LEU A 63 -15.80 -7.70 -9.75
N GLY A 64 -16.28 -6.47 -9.95
CA GLY A 64 -17.67 -6.13 -9.68
C GLY A 64 -17.99 -5.98 -8.20
N VAL A 65 -16.97 -5.79 -7.35
CA VAL A 65 -17.13 -5.62 -5.91
C VAL A 65 -16.87 -4.17 -5.55
N ASN A 66 -17.76 -3.59 -4.77
CA ASN A 66 -17.62 -2.21 -4.28
C ASN A 66 -17.08 -2.24 -2.85
N ILE A 67 -15.86 -1.74 -2.67
CA ILE A 67 -15.23 -1.63 -1.35
C ILE A 67 -15.00 -0.15 -1.05
N ASP A 68 -15.48 0.30 0.11
CA ASP A 68 -15.24 1.66 0.58
C ASP A 68 -13.76 1.86 0.89
N ILE A 69 -13.21 3.02 0.51
CA ILE A 69 -11.78 3.33 0.69
C ILE A 69 -11.37 3.30 2.18
N GLU A 70 -12.22 3.78 3.08
CA GLU A 70 -11.90 3.76 4.50
C GLU A 70 -11.87 2.34 5.06
N LYS A 71 -12.74 1.47 4.57
CA LYS A 71 -12.70 0.05 4.93
C LYS A 71 -11.44 -0.62 4.41
N ALA A 72 -11.04 -0.30 3.18
CA ALA A 72 -9.78 -0.80 2.62
C ALA A 72 -8.59 -0.34 3.45
N ARG A 73 -8.56 0.92 3.86
CA ARG A 73 -7.50 1.46 4.72
C ARG A 73 -7.44 0.72 6.06
N GLU A 74 -8.59 0.46 6.66
CA GLU A 74 -8.66 -0.28 7.92
C GLU A 74 -8.04 -1.66 7.80
N GLN A 75 -8.30 -2.36 6.69
CA GLN A 75 -7.70 -3.67 6.43
C GLN A 75 -6.18 -3.59 6.26
N ILE A 76 -5.68 -2.54 5.61
CA ILE A 76 -4.24 -2.36 5.37
C ILE A 76 -3.51 -1.99 6.66
N TYR A 77 -4.08 -1.09 7.45
CA TYR A 77 -3.43 -0.58 8.67
C TYR A 77 -3.75 -1.39 9.92
N GLY A 78 -4.74 -2.28 9.87
CA GLY A 78 -5.19 -3.03 11.04
C GLY A 78 -5.98 -2.19 12.04
N MET A 79 -6.33 -0.96 11.70
CA MET A 79 -7.11 -0.02 12.51
C MET A 79 -7.59 1.10 11.60
N PRO A 80 -8.56 1.94 12.04
CA PRO A 80 -8.94 3.10 11.26
C PRO A 80 -7.74 4.00 10.95
N TYR A 81 -7.64 4.47 9.73
CA TYR A 81 -6.47 5.25 9.28
C TYR A 81 -6.22 6.48 10.15
N SER A 82 -7.29 7.18 10.57
CA SER A 82 -7.15 8.34 11.44
C SER A 82 -6.44 8.00 12.75
N GLN A 83 -6.71 6.82 13.30
CA GLN A 83 -6.07 6.34 14.53
C GLN A 83 -4.61 5.99 14.27
N TRP A 84 -4.32 5.29 13.18
CA TRP A 84 -2.94 4.95 12.81
C TRP A 84 -2.11 6.21 12.60
N LYS A 85 -2.68 7.19 11.90
CA LYS A 85 -2.03 8.47 11.62
C LYS A 85 -1.71 9.21 12.92
N ALA A 86 -2.68 9.27 13.85
CA ALA A 86 -2.48 9.95 15.13
C ALA A 86 -1.41 9.28 15.98
N ASN A 87 -1.32 7.94 15.93
CA ASN A 87 -0.42 7.18 16.80
C ASN A 87 0.97 6.98 16.21
N HIS A 88 1.12 6.97 14.90
CA HIS A 88 2.35 6.51 14.27
C HIS A 88 2.94 7.47 13.23
N GLN A 89 2.15 8.35 12.62
CA GLN A 89 2.67 9.25 11.61
C GLN A 89 3.36 10.44 12.26
N LEU A 90 4.62 10.66 11.86
CA LEU A 90 5.41 11.80 12.31
C LEU A 90 5.43 12.87 11.22
N PRO A 91 5.62 14.15 11.58
CA PRO A 91 5.85 15.18 10.58
C PRO A 91 7.08 14.84 9.72
N ALA A 92 6.98 15.06 8.42
CA ALA A 92 8.10 14.85 7.54
C ALA A 92 9.21 15.84 7.83
N THR A 93 10.46 15.36 7.81
CA THR A 93 11.64 16.24 7.95
C THR A 93 11.85 17.01 6.66
N ASP A 94 12.64 18.10 6.74
CA ASP A 94 13.01 18.88 5.56
C ASP A 94 13.75 18.02 4.54
N GLU A 95 14.60 17.10 5.01
CA GLU A 95 15.33 16.17 4.14
C GLU A 95 14.38 15.20 3.43
N GLN A 96 13.40 14.65 4.15
CA GLN A 96 12.38 13.78 3.56
C GLN A 96 11.58 14.52 2.50
N MET A 97 11.14 15.75 2.79
CA MET A 97 10.37 16.55 1.85
C MET A 97 11.19 16.91 0.61
N ALA A 98 12.47 17.22 0.77
CA ALA A 98 13.34 17.52 -0.36
C ALA A 98 13.47 16.31 -1.30
N LYS A 99 13.68 15.12 -0.74
CA LYS A 99 13.76 13.87 -1.52
C LYS A 99 12.44 13.54 -2.21
N PHE A 100 11.34 13.68 -1.49
CA PHE A 100 10.01 13.43 -2.02
C PHE A 100 9.67 14.37 -3.17
N ASN A 101 9.93 15.67 -3.00
CA ASN A 101 9.66 16.66 -4.03
C ASN A 101 10.51 16.42 -5.28
N LYS A 102 11.75 16.01 -5.11
CA LYS A 102 12.65 15.68 -6.22
C LYS A 102 12.08 14.55 -7.09
N ILE A 103 11.48 13.55 -6.47
CA ILE A 103 10.84 12.43 -7.17
C ILE A 103 9.60 12.89 -7.92
N ASN A 104 8.76 13.71 -7.29
CA ASN A 104 7.49 14.16 -7.87
C ASN A 104 7.65 15.23 -8.96
N ASN A 105 8.80 15.89 -9.04
CA ASN A 105 9.06 16.95 -10.01
C ASN A 105 9.79 16.45 -11.26
N LYS A 106 9.71 15.19 -11.55
CA LYS A 106 10.25 14.62 -12.79
C LYS A 106 9.37 14.89 -14.00
#